data_87d309e7e464ef62c90da4ada89353f1
#
_entry.id   87d309e7e464ef62c90da4ada89353f1
#
_cell.length_a   1.000
_cell.length_b   1.000
_cell.length_c   1.000
_cell.angle_alpha   90.00
_cell.angle_beta   90.00
_cell.angle_gamma   90.00
#
_symmetry.space_group_name_H-M   'P 1'
#
loop_
_entity.id
_entity.type
_entity.pdbx_description
1 polymer ?
#
loop_
_entity_poly.entity_id
_entity_poly.type
_entity_poly.pdbx_seq_one_letter_code
_entity_poly.pdbx_strand_id
1 'polypeptide(L)'
;MRELLWTPSEEVKQASNIYAFMEMVNREKGRNYRNYRELYRFSVDEPEAFWDILFRYLDIVHSVGYEKTVDDIHRFPGAKWFPGCQLNYAENLLRHEANDEPCLIFRGEDKVRRVMSWKDVTEQTFRLATALRELGVGAGDAVSAYLPNLPETVIAMLATAAVGGVWCSCATDIGPGAAFDRLGQVSPKVLFTTDGYYYKGKAFETLANAAQVAARMTELKKVVVVNYAGDPADIAAVPNAVLYEDFLAKEAPVPFVYEQREFNDPTVVMFSSGTTGKPKCMVQSVGGLLINQLKELVLHHDMKPSDRMLYITTCSWMMWNWQAATLGAGSSIVLYDGNPSYPDLGAIWRVLEEEGVTVFGLSASYIHALMAAGFNPKEHAEDRKSVV
;
A
#
# COMPACT_ATOMS: atom_id res chain seq x y z
N MET A 1 -22.94 -7.58 31.59
CA MET A 1 -22.69 -8.27 30.30
C MET A 1 -22.67 -7.20 29.23
N ARG A 2 -21.70 -7.21 28.30
CA ARG A 2 -21.75 -6.33 27.13
C ARG A 2 -22.84 -6.82 26.22
N GLU A 3 -23.67 -5.93 25.72
CA GLU A 3 -24.71 -6.24 24.74
C GLU A 3 -24.06 -6.67 23.42
N LEU A 4 -24.57 -7.75 22.82
CA LEU A 4 -24.15 -8.20 21.49
C LEU A 4 -24.84 -7.30 20.47
N LEU A 5 -24.07 -6.47 19.77
CA LEU A 5 -24.61 -5.49 18.83
C LEU A 5 -24.90 -6.09 17.46
N TRP A 6 -24.08 -7.08 17.02
CA TRP A 6 -24.21 -7.70 15.72
C TRP A 6 -23.55 -9.09 15.70
N THR A 7 -24.03 -9.97 14.83
CA THR A 7 -23.44 -11.28 14.54
C THR A 7 -23.65 -11.59 13.05
N PRO A 8 -22.61 -12.05 12.32
CA PRO A 8 -22.80 -12.49 10.93
C PRO A 8 -23.74 -13.71 10.84
N SER A 9 -24.57 -13.76 9.80
CA SER A 9 -25.37 -14.94 9.51
C SER A 9 -24.49 -16.15 9.17
N GLU A 10 -25.04 -17.37 9.27
CA GLU A 10 -24.28 -18.57 8.88
C GLU A 10 -23.90 -18.55 7.39
N GLU A 11 -24.74 -17.97 6.54
CA GLU A 11 -24.46 -17.80 5.11
C GLU A 11 -23.24 -16.88 4.88
N VAL A 12 -23.19 -15.72 5.56
CA VAL A 12 -22.04 -14.80 5.50
C VAL A 12 -20.76 -15.46 6.00
N LYS A 13 -20.84 -16.23 7.11
CA LYS A 13 -19.68 -16.95 7.63
C LYS A 13 -19.14 -17.97 6.63
N GLN A 14 -20.02 -18.79 6.03
CA GLN A 14 -19.65 -19.84 5.09
C GLN A 14 -19.13 -19.28 3.76
N ALA A 15 -19.57 -18.09 3.36
CA ALA A 15 -19.10 -17.40 2.15
C ALA A 15 -17.77 -16.66 2.35
N SER A 16 -17.25 -16.60 3.59
CA SER A 16 -16.03 -15.84 3.89
C SER A 16 -14.75 -16.60 3.50
N ASN A 17 -13.72 -15.84 3.13
CA ASN A 17 -12.39 -16.38 2.81
C ASN A 17 -11.77 -17.13 4.00
N ILE A 18 -11.99 -16.63 5.23
CA ILE A 18 -11.44 -17.29 6.42
C ILE A 18 -12.11 -18.67 6.66
N TYR A 19 -13.37 -18.82 6.31
CA TYR A 19 -14.04 -20.13 6.36
C TYR A 19 -13.45 -21.07 5.30
N ALA A 20 -13.30 -20.63 4.07
CA ALA A 20 -12.67 -21.40 3.00
C ALA A 20 -11.23 -21.84 3.37
N PHE A 21 -10.45 -20.93 3.99
CA PHE A 21 -9.12 -21.24 4.51
C PHE A 21 -9.17 -22.29 5.63
N MET A 22 -10.10 -22.18 6.57
CA MET A 22 -10.31 -23.17 7.65
C MET A 22 -10.63 -24.57 7.08
N GLU A 23 -11.47 -24.64 6.03
CA GLU A 23 -11.78 -25.91 5.35
C GLU A 23 -10.54 -26.49 4.65
N MET A 24 -9.66 -25.65 4.08
CA MET A 24 -8.38 -26.12 3.54
C MET A 24 -7.47 -26.71 4.64
N VAL A 25 -7.37 -26.03 5.79
CA VAL A 25 -6.61 -26.53 6.95
C VAL A 25 -7.20 -27.85 7.46
N ASN A 26 -8.53 -27.95 7.59
CA ASN A 26 -9.21 -29.17 8.01
C ASN A 26 -8.88 -30.35 7.10
N ARG A 27 -8.96 -30.15 5.80
CA ARG A 27 -8.68 -31.18 4.79
C ARG A 27 -7.21 -31.64 4.84
N GLU A 28 -6.27 -30.69 4.90
CA GLU A 28 -4.85 -31.04 4.85
C GLU A 28 -4.28 -31.61 6.14
N LYS A 29 -4.82 -31.19 7.28
CA LYS A 29 -4.34 -31.65 8.61
C LYS A 29 -5.24 -32.74 9.22
N GLY A 30 -6.30 -33.17 8.54
CA GLY A 30 -7.25 -34.13 9.10
C GLY A 30 -7.91 -33.62 10.37
N ARG A 31 -8.18 -32.30 10.42
CA ARG A 31 -8.82 -31.62 11.55
C ARG A 31 -10.33 -31.43 11.26
N ASN A 32 -11.05 -30.94 12.28
CA ASN A 32 -12.48 -30.60 12.16
C ASN A 32 -12.75 -29.31 12.95
N TYR A 33 -11.99 -28.26 12.61
CA TYR A 33 -12.21 -26.93 13.17
C TYR A 33 -13.52 -26.34 12.67
N ARG A 34 -14.28 -25.70 13.57
CA ARG A 34 -15.63 -25.20 13.30
C ARG A 34 -15.79 -23.71 13.55
N ASN A 35 -14.76 -23.05 14.09
CA ASN A 35 -14.83 -21.65 14.46
C ASN A 35 -13.44 -20.99 14.46
N TYR A 36 -13.48 -19.65 14.43
CA TYR A 36 -12.27 -18.81 14.43
C TYR A 36 -11.30 -19.13 15.57
N ARG A 37 -11.79 -19.41 16.79
CA ARG A 37 -10.90 -19.66 17.94
C ARG A 37 -10.07 -20.94 17.76
N GLU A 38 -10.61 -21.96 17.15
CA GLU A 38 -9.89 -23.20 16.86
C GLU A 38 -8.83 -22.95 15.78
N LEU A 39 -9.18 -22.24 14.71
CA LEU A 39 -8.24 -21.84 13.67
C LEU A 39 -7.14 -20.90 14.22
N TYR A 40 -7.50 -19.95 15.08
CA TYR A 40 -6.53 -19.08 15.76
C TYR A 40 -5.55 -19.89 16.62
N ARG A 41 -6.02 -20.86 17.39
CA ARG A 41 -5.11 -21.74 18.17
C ARG A 41 -4.17 -22.50 17.26
N PHE A 42 -4.65 -23.06 16.15
CA PHE A 42 -3.79 -23.70 15.16
C PHE A 42 -2.69 -22.75 14.67
N SER A 43 -3.00 -21.50 14.37
CA SER A 43 -2.01 -20.53 13.92
C SER A 43 -0.91 -20.22 14.95
N VAL A 44 -1.22 -20.39 16.24
CA VAL A 44 -0.27 -20.16 17.36
C VAL A 44 0.49 -21.43 17.72
N ASP A 45 -0.20 -22.57 17.74
CA ASP A 45 0.36 -23.85 18.22
C ASP A 45 1.19 -24.54 17.11
N GLU A 46 0.82 -24.36 15.83
CA GLU A 46 1.47 -24.94 14.65
C GLU A 46 1.82 -23.84 13.60
N PRO A 47 2.59 -22.80 13.96
CA PRO A 47 2.78 -21.63 13.09
C PRO A 47 3.47 -21.98 11.76
N GLU A 48 4.40 -22.92 11.72
CA GLU A 48 5.02 -23.35 10.45
C GLU A 48 3.98 -23.91 9.49
N ALA A 49 3.10 -24.78 9.97
CA ALA A 49 2.03 -25.35 9.17
C ALA A 49 1.00 -24.31 8.74
N PHE A 50 0.68 -23.37 9.63
CA PHE A 50 -0.25 -22.28 9.31
C PHE A 50 0.29 -21.42 8.15
N TRP A 51 1.53 -20.94 8.22
CA TRP A 51 2.12 -20.07 7.21
C TRP A 51 2.38 -20.82 5.89
N ASP A 52 2.71 -22.09 5.91
CA ASP A 52 2.85 -22.92 4.71
C ASP A 52 1.50 -23.07 3.97
N ILE A 53 0.42 -23.42 4.69
CA ILE A 53 -0.90 -23.55 4.10
C ILE A 53 -1.39 -22.18 3.59
N LEU A 54 -1.13 -21.11 4.35
CA LEU A 54 -1.51 -19.76 3.96
C LEU A 54 -0.80 -19.30 2.68
N PHE A 55 0.51 -19.56 2.55
CA PHE A 55 1.27 -19.24 1.35
C PHE A 55 0.62 -19.86 0.10
N ARG A 56 0.22 -21.13 0.19
CA ARG A 56 -0.45 -21.84 -0.89
C ARG A 56 -1.90 -21.38 -1.11
N TYR A 57 -2.63 -21.08 -0.03
CA TYR A 57 -3.99 -20.55 -0.11
C TYR A 57 -4.06 -19.19 -0.81
N LEU A 58 -3.10 -18.33 -0.54
CA LEU A 58 -2.99 -17.00 -1.17
C LEU A 58 -2.44 -17.06 -2.59
N ASP A 59 -2.03 -18.26 -3.05
CA ASP A 59 -1.45 -18.47 -4.38
C ASP A 59 -0.31 -17.48 -4.69
N ILE A 60 0.65 -17.39 -3.76
CA ILE A 60 1.77 -16.44 -3.88
C ILE A 60 2.60 -16.77 -5.11
N VAL A 61 2.70 -15.81 -6.05
CA VAL A 61 3.53 -15.92 -7.27
C VAL A 61 5.00 -15.88 -6.85
N HIS A 62 5.76 -16.89 -7.25
CA HIS A 62 7.19 -17.04 -6.95
C HIS A 62 7.92 -17.76 -8.08
N SER A 63 9.17 -17.38 -8.33
CA SER A 63 10.02 -18.00 -9.35
C SER A 63 10.79 -19.21 -8.84
N VAL A 64 11.14 -19.21 -7.55
CA VAL A 64 11.79 -20.32 -6.86
C VAL A 64 11.01 -20.61 -5.58
N GLY A 65 10.68 -21.89 -5.35
CA GLY A 65 10.00 -22.36 -4.15
C GLY A 65 10.90 -22.36 -2.91
N TYR A 66 10.34 -22.78 -1.78
CA TYR A 66 11.06 -22.88 -0.51
C TYR A 66 11.21 -24.36 -0.07
N GLU A 67 12.25 -24.64 0.71
CA GLU A 67 12.49 -25.98 1.26
C GLU A 67 11.76 -26.20 2.58
N LYS A 68 11.60 -25.12 3.38
CA LYS A 68 10.91 -25.12 4.68
C LYS A 68 10.30 -23.75 4.97
N THR A 69 9.31 -23.72 5.85
CA THR A 69 8.57 -22.49 6.18
C THR A 69 9.41 -21.50 6.99
N VAL A 70 10.21 -21.99 7.93
CA VAL A 70 11.13 -21.17 8.74
C VAL A 70 12.39 -21.96 9.09
N ASP A 71 13.53 -21.27 9.19
CA ASP A 71 14.79 -21.92 9.55
C ASP A 71 14.85 -22.30 11.04
N ASP A 72 14.45 -21.39 11.92
CA ASP A 72 14.40 -21.58 13.37
C ASP A 72 13.39 -20.59 13.97
N ILE A 73 12.21 -21.08 14.34
CA ILE A 73 11.11 -20.25 14.86
C ILE A 73 11.42 -19.63 16.24
N HIS A 74 12.38 -20.19 16.96
CA HIS A 74 12.79 -19.70 18.28
C HIS A 74 13.85 -18.60 18.20
N ARG A 75 14.40 -18.36 17.02
CA ARG A 75 15.36 -17.28 16.80
C ARG A 75 14.66 -15.93 16.70
N PHE A 76 14.85 -15.08 17.69
CA PHE A 76 14.31 -13.72 17.70
C PHE A 76 15.36 -12.73 18.24
N PRO A 77 15.76 -11.71 17.44
CA PRO A 77 15.43 -11.51 16.02
C PRO A 77 16.26 -12.40 15.09
N GLY A 78 15.85 -12.47 13.81
CA GLY A 78 16.66 -13.03 12.74
C GLY A 78 16.25 -14.38 12.19
N ALA A 79 15.09 -14.93 12.59
CA ALA A 79 14.49 -16.08 11.91
C ALA A 79 14.29 -15.79 10.41
N LYS A 80 14.64 -16.76 9.54
CA LYS A 80 14.44 -16.68 8.10
C LYS A 80 13.20 -17.46 7.72
N TRP A 81 12.18 -16.74 7.26
CA TRP A 81 10.96 -17.33 6.74
C TRP A 81 11.11 -17.68 5.27
N PHE A 82 10.56 -18.82 4.86
CA PHE A 82 10.59 -19.35 3.49
C PHE A 82 11.98 -19.26 2.83
N PRO A 83 13.04 -19.78 3.47
CA PRO A 83 14.40 -19.69 2.94
C PRO A 83 14.48 -20.31 1.55
N GLY A 84 15.19 -19.65 0.62
CA GLY A 84 15.32 -20.04 -0.78
C GLY A 84 14.20 -19.58 -1.69
N CYS A 85 13.05 -19.15 -1.15
CA CYS A 85 11.95 -18.63 -1.95
C CYS A 85 12.33 -17.29 -2.61
N GLN A 86 12.11 -17.19 -3.92
CA GLN A 86 12.31 -15.97 -4.69
C GLN A 86 11.01 -15.50 -5.33
N LEU A 87 10.67 -14.23 -5.12
CA LEU A 87 9.43 -13.62 -5.56
C LEU A 87 9.60 -12.12 -5.80
N ASN A 88 8.58 -11.50 -6.41
CA ASN A 88 8.51 -10.06 -6.53
C ASN A 88 7.20 -9.52 -5.94
N TYR A 89 7.29 -8.44 -5.16
CA TYR A 89 6.12 -7.82 -4.50
C TYR A 89 5.14 -7.24 -5.54
N ALA A 90 5.64 -6.48 -6.53
CA ALA A 90 4.79 -5.86 -7.55
C ALA A 90 4.12 -6.89 -8.46
N GLU A 91 4.82 -7.99 -8.81
CA GLU A 91 4.25 -9.10 -9.59
C GLU A 91 3.01 -9.70 -8.91
N ASN A 92 3.08 -9.88 -7.59
CA ASN A 92 1.94 -10.38 -6.82
C ASN A 92 0.77 -9.38 -6.73
N LEU A 93 1.05 -8.08 -6.73
CA LEU A 93 0.01 -7.07 -6.66
C LEU A 93 -0.65 -6.80 -8.03
N LEU A 94 0.09 -6.96 -9.13
CA LEU A 94 -0.39 -6.67 -10.49
C LEU A 94 -0.92 -7.91 -11.24
N ARG A 95 -0.93 -9.08 -10.62
CA ARG A 95 -1.36 -10.35 -11.26
C ARG A 95 -2.83 -10.38 -11.70
N HIS A 96 -3.61 -9.39 -11.30
CA HIS A 96 -5.04 -9.30 -11.59
C HIS A 96 -5.38 -8.38 -12.78
N GLU A 97 -4.47 -8.23 -13.74
CA GLU A 97 -4.61 -7.35 -14.91
C GLU A 97 -5.88 -7.63 -15.74
N ALA A 98 -6.40 -8.84 -15.70
CA ALA A 98 -7.64 -9.23 -16.38
C ALA A 98 -8.92 -8.82 -15.64
N ASN A 99 -8.83 -8.15 -14.48
CA ASN A 99 -9.99 -7.66 -13.75
C ASN A 99 -10.61 -6.46 -14.49
N ASP A 100 -11.92 -6.51 -14.75
CA ASP A 100 -12.68 -5.44 -15.42
C ASP A 100 -13.02 -4.27 -14.50
N GLU A 101 -12.88 -4.42 -13.17
CA GLU A 101 -13.07 -3.34 -12.21
C GLU A 101 -11.93 -2.30 -12.31
N PRO A 102 -12.15 -1.04 -11.91
CA PRO A 102 -11.06 -0.07 -11.80
C PRO A 102 -9.95 -0.57 -10.87
N CYS A 103 -8.68 -0.31 -11.21
CA CYS A 103 -7.57 -0.58 -10.30
C CYS A 103 -7.45 0.52 -9.24
N LEU A 104 -7.28 1.77 -9.69
CA LEU A 104 -7.16 2.94 -8.83
C LEU A 104 -8.24 3.97 -9.17
N ILE A 105 -8.93 4.46 -8.15
CA ILE A 105 -9.84 5.59 -8.22
C ILE A 105 -9.24 6.69 -7.34
N PHE A 106 -9.05 7.88 -7.87
CA PHE A 106 -8.44 9.00 -7.14
C PHE A 106 -9.41 10.17 -7.00
N ARG A 107 -9.47 10.72 -5.78
CA ARG A 107 -10.23 11.94 -5.44
C ARG A 107 -9.31 12.93 -4.73
N GLY A 108 -9.07 14.08 -5.36
CA GLY A 108 -8.40 15.24 -4.77
C GLY A 108 -9.43 16.26 -4.31
N GLU A 109 -9.98 16.09 -3.12
CA GLU A 109 -11.13 16.85 -2.61
C GLU A 109 -12.27 16.95 -3.66
N ASP A 110 -12.71 18.17 -3.98
CA ASP A 110 -13.68 18.49 -5.03
C ASP A 110 -13.02 18.94 -6.37
N LYS A 111 -11.67 18.84 -6.48
CA LYS A 111 -10.90 19.39 -7.59
C LYS A 111 -10.60 18.37 -8.68
N VAL A 112 -10.23 17.14 -8.28
CA VAL A 112 -9.72 16.15 -9.21
C VAL A 112 -10.39 14.80 -8.95
N ARG A 113 -10.82 14.14 -10.05
CA ARG A 113 -11.22 12.74 -10.07
C ARG A 113 -10.54 12.04 -11.22
N ARG A 114 -9.85 10.95 -10.95
CA ARG A 114 -9.23 10.10 -11.97
C ARG A 114 -9.58 8.63 -11.71
N VAL A 115 -9.75 7.87 -12.78
CA VAL A 115 -9.96 6.40 -12.71
C VAL A 115 -8.94 5.76 -13.62
N MET A 116 -8.26 4.75 -13.13
CA MET A 116 -7.26 4.00 -13.88
C MET A 116 -7.63 2.52 -13.87
N SER A 117 -7.62 1.90 -15.04
CA SER A 117 -7.77 0.46 -15.16
C SER A 117 -6.52 -0.29 -14.66
N TRP A 118 -6.65 -1.60 -14.44
CA TRP A 118 -5.52 -2.48 -14.15
C TRP A 118 -4.44 -2.39 -15.23
N LYS A 119 -4.87 -2.36 -16.50
CA LYS A 119 -3.97 -2.22 -17.63
C LYS A 119 -3.20 -0.90 -17.60
N ASP A 120 -3.86 0.22 -17.31
CA ASP A 120 -3.21 1.54 -17.22
C ASP A 120 -2.16 1.57 -16.11
N VAL A 121 -2.48 1.03 -14.93
CA VAL A 121 -1.57 0.97 -13.79
C VAL A 121 -0.38 0.06 -14.10
N THR A 122 -0.62 -1.10 -14.69
CA THR A 122 0.43 -2.06 -15.07
C THR A 122 1.35 -1.46 -16.12
N GLU A 123 0.82 -0.87 -17.19
CA GLU A 123 1.60 -0.25 -18.26
C GLU A 123 2.47 0.91 -17.71
N GLN A 124 1.89 1.81 -16.93
CA GLN A 124 2.66 2.90 -16.34
C GLN A 124 3.72 2.40 -15.36
N THR A 125 3.41 1.37 -14.56
CA THR A 125 4.39 0.73 -13.67
C THR A 125 5.57 0.17 -14.46
N PHE A 126 5.34 -0.50 -15.57
CA PHE A 126 6.41 -1.08 -16.40
C PHE A 126 7.26 -0.01 -17.09
N ARG A 127 6.64 1.04 -17.61
CA ARG A 127 7.35 2.19 -18.20
C ARG A 127 8.21 2.90 -17.17
N LEU A 128 7.68 3.11 -15.98
CA LEU A 128 8.43 3.73 -14.88
C LEU A 128 9.56 2.83 -14.37
N ALA A 129 9.33 1.53 -14.22
CA ALA A 129 10.35 0.55 -13.86
C ALA A 129 11.47 0.49 -14.90
N THR A 130 11.15 0.62 -16.18
CA THR A 130 12.13 0.69 -17.26
C THR A 130 13.00 1.94 -17.13
N ALA A 131 12.38 3.11 -16.91
CA ALA A 131 13.12 4.36 -16.70
C ALA A 131 14.04 4.31 -15.44
N LEU A 132 13.56 3.66 -14.37
CA LEU A 132 14.39 3.44 -13.17
C LEU A 132 15.60 2.56 -13.49
N ARG A 133 15.45 1.47 -14.27
CA ARG A 133 16.56 0.62 -14.70
C ARG A 133 17.55 1.38 -15.60
N GLU A 134 17.07 2.18 -16.54
CA GLU A 134 17.91 3.03 -17.40
C GLU A 134 18.74 4.03 -16.60
N LEU A 135 18.20 4.54 -15.48
CA LEU A 135 18.91 5.39 -14.54
C LEU A 135 19.91 4.61 -13.66
N GLY A 136 19.90 3.28 -13.72
CA GLY A 136 20.75 2.39 -12.92
C GLY A 136 20.21 2.18 -11.50
N VAL A 137 18.89 2.12 -11.34
CA VAL A 137 18.22 1.63 -10.13
C VAL A 137 17.94 0.13 -10.30
N GLY A 138 18.31 -0.65 -9.32
CA GLY A 138 18.14 -2.11 -9.32
C GLY A 138 17.96 -2.68 -7.92
N ALA A 139 18.24 -3.97 -7.79
CA ALA A 139 18.06 -4.74 -6.57
C ALA A 139 18.73 -4.09 -5.35
N GLY A 140 17.96 -3.79 -4.32
CA GLY A 140 18.42 -3.19 -3.06
C GLY A 140 18.65 -1.67 -3.09
N ASP A 141 18.57 -1.01 -4.24
CA ASP A 141 18.68 0.44 -4.32
C ASP A 141 17.43 1.12 -3.75
N ALA A 142 17.62 2.22 -3.02
CA ALA A 142 16.50 2.94 -2.45
C ALA A 142 15.92 3.97 -3.42
N VAL A 143 14.60 4.04 -3.44
CA VAL A 143 13.78 5.05 -4.10
C VAL A 143 12.85 5.67 -3.06
N SER A 144 12.84 6.98 -2.97
CA SER A 144 12.05 7.70 -1.99
C SER A 144 10.96 8.55 -2.62
N ALA A 145 9.91 8.83 -1.85
CA ALA A 145 8.86 9.74 -2.24
C ALA A 145 8.55 10.77 -1.14
N TYR A 146 8.35 12.00 -1.56
CA TYR A 146 7.79 13.09 -0.78
C TYR A 146 6.54 13.55 -1.52
N LEU A 147 5.47 12.74 -1.38
CA LEU A 147 4.24 12.80 -2.19
C LEU A 147 2.98 12.75 -1.33
N PRO A 148 1.86 13.33 -1.79
CA PRO A 148 0.55 13.04 -1.24
C PRO A 148 0.04 11.67 -1.71
N ASN A 149 -1.21 11.34 -1.40
CA ASN A 149 -1.82 10.05 -1.73
C ASN A 149 -2.32 9.99 -3.19
N LEU A 150 -1.40 10.05 -4.15
CA LEU A 150 -1.69 10.05 -5.60
C LEU A 150 -1.60 8.63 -6.20
N PRO A 151 -2.21 8.40 -7.38
CA PRO A 151 -1.97 7.21 -8.19
C PRO A 151 -0.49 7.00 -8.51
N GLU A 152 0.23 8.08 -8.84
CA GLU A 152 1.66 8.06 -9.13
C GLU A 152 2.51 7.60 -7.93
N THR A 153 2.02 7.83 -6.70
CA THR A 153 2.68 7.31 -5.48
C THR A 153 2.61 5.79 -5.42
N VAL A 154 1.46 5.21 -5.75
CA VAL A 154 1.29 3.74 -5.83
C VAL A 154 2.11 3.17 -6.98
N ILE A 155 2.05 3.78 -8.17
CA ILE A 155 2.79 3.34 -9.35
C ILE A 155 4.32 3.41 -9.10
N ALA A 156 4.81 4.46 -8.44
CA ALA A 156 6.23 4.58 -8.10
C ALA A 156 6.69 3.51 -7.10
N MET A 157 5.86 3.17 -6.12
CA MET A 157 6.12 2.05 -5.21
C MET A 157 6.17 0.71 -5.96
N LEU A 158 5.19 0.45 -6.83
CA LEU A 158 5.14 -0.77 -7.64
C LEU A 158 6.32 -0.87 -8.61
N ALA A 159 6.67 0.23 -9.29
CA ALA A 159 7.82 0.27 -10.18
C ALA A 159 9.15 0.04 -9.45
N THR A 160 9.30 0.61 -8.24
CA THR A 160 10.46 0.35 -7.37
C THR A 160 10.55 -1.13 -6.99
N ALA A 161 9.46 -1.73 -6.56
CA ALA A 161 9.41 -3.16 -6.24
C ALA A 161 9.66 -4.05 -7.48
N ALA A 162 9.13 -3.67 -8.65
CA ALA A 162 9.33 -4.40 -9.91
C ALA A 162 10.80 -4.52 -10.32
N VAL A 163 11.62 -3.52 -10.01
CA VAL A 163 13.08 -3.53 -10.23
C VAL A 163 13.89 -4.06 -9.03
N GLY A 164 13.20 -4.62 -8.01
CA GLY A 164 13.85 -5.14 -6.79
C GLY A 164 14.39 -4.07 -5.85
N GLY A 165 14.01 -2.82 -6.03
CA GLY A 165 14.41 -1.69 -5.19
C GLY A 165 13.70 -1.65 -3.83
N VAL A 166 14.10 -0.71 -2.99
CA VAL A 166 13.57 -0.49 -1.65
C VAL A 166 12.80 0.83 -1.62
N TRP A 167 11.51 0.76 -1.34
CA TRP A 167 10.62 1.92 -1.27
C TRP A 167 10.64 2.58 0.11
N CYS A 168 10.57 3.92 0.11
CA CYS A 168 10.50 4.72 1.32
C CYS A 168 9.71 6.00 1.04
N SER A 169 8.70 6.34 1.85
CA SER A 169 7.85 7.51 1.57
C SER A 169 7.52 8.37 2.78
N CYS A 170 7.31 9.66 2.51
CA CYS A 170 6.80 10.66 3.41
C CYS A 170 5.73 11.50 2.71
N ALA A 171 4.71 11.90 3.46
CA ALA A 171 3.70 12.84 2.98
C ALA A 171 4.22 14.29 2.97
N THR A 172 3.65 15.12 2.11
CA THR A 172 4.05 16.51 1.87
C THR A 172 3.68 17.48 2.99
N ASP A 173 2.81 17.08 3.92
CA ASP A 173 2.46 17.83 5.13
C ASP A 173 3.58 17.84 6.20
N ILE A 174 4.61 17.01 6.02
CA ILE A 174 5.79 16.96 6.88
C ILE A 174 6.80 17.97 6.38
N GLY A 175 7.29 18.85 7.27
CA GLY A 175 8.29 19.85 6.92
C GLY A 175 9.62 19.26 6.41
N PRO A 176 10.42 20.01 5.61
CA PRO A 176 11.58 19.48 4.87
C PRO A 176 12.67 18.90 5.77
N GLY A 177 12.88 19.44 6.97
CA GLY A 177 13.83 18.90 7.94
C GLY A 177 13.44 17.49 8.41
N ALA A 178 12.18 17.32 8.80
CA ALA A 178 11.64 16.03 9.28
C ALA A 178 11.48 15.01 8.14
N ALA A 179 11.22 15.47 6.90
CA ALA A 179 11.22 14.61 5.71
C ALA A 179 12.64 14.09 5.43
N PHE A 180 13.66 14.95 5.44
CA PHE A 180 15.04 14.52 5.27
C PHE A 180 15.53 13.58 6.38
N ASP A 181 15.15 13.83 7.63
CA ASP A 181 15.50 12.95 8.76
C ASP A 181 14.97 11.51 8.61
N ARG A 182 14.00 11.31 7.72
CA ARG A 182 13.46 10.00 7.30
C ARG A 182 14.14 9.54 6.01
N LEU A 183 13.78 10.18 4.91
CA LEU A 183 14.14 9.78 3.54
C LEU A 183 15.66 9.77 3.29
N GLY A 184 16.41 10.65 3.95
CA GLY A 184 17.87 10.69 3.85
C GLY A 184 18.60 9.51 4.48
N GLN A 185 17.94 8.74 5.39
CA GLN A 185 18.56 7.58 6.03
C GLN A 185 18.76 6.39 5.08
N VAL A 186 18.00 6.33 3.99
CA VAL A 186 18.08 5.23 3.01
C VAL A 186 18.96 5.57 1.81
N SER A 187 19.54 6.78 1.74
CA SER A 187 20.41 7.25 0.64
C SER A 187 19.80 6.98 -0.75
N PRO A 188 18.63 7.56 -1.07
CA PRO A 188 17.88 7.21 -2.27
C PRO A 188 18.57 7.70 -3.54
N LYS A 189 18.49 6.91 -4.62
CA LYS A 189 18.92 7.31 -5.96
C LYS A 189 17.90 8.20 -6.68
N VAL A 190 16.60 8.05 -6.35
CA VAL A 190 15.50 8.82 -6.93
C VAL A 190 14.60 9.32 -5.82
N LEU A 191 14.17 10.57 -5.95
CA LEU A 191 13.14 11.19 -5.11
C LEU A 191 11.95 11.55 -5.99
N PHE A 192 10.80 10.96 -5.75
CA PHE A 192 9.53 11.42 -6.30
C PHE A 192 8.94 12.53 -5.44
N THR A 193 8.40 13.56 -6.07
CA THR A 193 7.71 14.69 -5.41
C THR A 193 6.60 15.22 -6.30
N THR A 194 5.92 16.27 -5.87
CA THR A 194 4.85 16.94 -6.60
C THR A 194 5.03 18.46 -6.57
N ASP A 195 4.37 19.17 -7.47
CA ASP A 195 4.25 20.63 -7.45
C ASP A 195 3.47 21.14 -6.23
N GLY A 196 2.46 20.38 -5.78
CA GLY A 196 1.65 20.75 -4.64
C GLY A 196 0.63 19.69 -4.25
N TYR A 197 -0.28 20.06 -3.33
CA TYR A 197 -1.42 19.25 -2.87
C TYR A 197 -2.60 20.14 -2.47
N TYR A 198 -3.81 19.56 -2.37
CA TYR A 198 -4.99 20.26 -1.91
C TYR A 198 -5.29 19.97 -0.45
N TYR A 199 -5.68 21.00 0.31
CA TYR A 199 -6.17 20.82 1.68
C TYR A 199 -7.15 21.95 2.05
N LYS A 200 -8.36 21.59 2.44
CA LYS A 200 -9.47 22.50 2.75
C LYS A 200 -9.74 23.52 1.61
N GLY A 201 -9.79 23.01 0.38
CA GLY A 201 -10.07 23.78 -0.83
C GLY A 201 -8.94 24.67 -1.33
N LYS A 202 -7.77 24.66 -0.67
CA LYS A 202 -6.60 25.45 -1.03
C LYS A 202 -5.50 24.57 -1.61
N ALA A 203 -4.79 25.08 -2.61
CA ALA A 203 -3.55 24.50 -3.09
C ALA A 203 -2.38 24.93 -2.20
N PHE A 204 -1.48 23.99 -1.92
CA PHE A 204 -0.24 24.22 -1.19
C PHE A 204 0.93 23.79 -2.06
N GLU A 205 1.92 24.67 -2.24
CA GLU A 205 3.12 24.39 -3.00
C GLU A 205 4.09 23.51 -2.21
N THR A 206 4.80 22.60 -2.88
CA THR A 206 5.77 21.68 -2.24
C THR A 206 7.17 21.76 -2.81
N LEU A 207 7.38 22.34 -3.99
CA LEU A 207 8.67 22.33 -4.69
C LEU A 207 9.81 22.95 -3.89
N ALA A 208 9.57 24.06 -3.17
CA ALA A 208 10.58 24.67 -2.31
C ALA A 208 11.05 23.75 -1.17
N ASN A 209 10.12 22.98 -0.58
CA ASN A 209 10.44 21.98 0.43
C ASN A 209 11.18 20.79 -0.19
N ALA A 210 10.72 20.31 -1.34
CA ALA A 210 11.36 19.23 -2.09
C ALA A 210 12.80 19.58 -2.48
N ALA A 211 13.06 20.82 -2.94
CA ALA A 211 14.40 21.31 -3.24
C ALA A 211 15.33 21.28 -2.02
N GLN A 212 14.83 21.69 -0.84
CA GLN A 212 15.59 21.62 0.42
C GLN A 212 15.91 20.18 0.83
N VAL A 213 14.99 19.25 0.63
CA VAL A 213 15.20 17.82 0.90
C VAL A 213 16.23 17.25 -0.06
N ALA A 214 16.05 17.49 -1.37
CA ALA A 214 16.92 16.98 -2.43
C ALA A 214 18.37 17.50 -2.31
N ALA A 215 18.56 18.78 -1.99
CA ALA A 215 19.88 19.39 -1.85
C ALA A 215 20.77 18.74 -0.76
N ARG A 216 20.16 18.00 0.17
CA ARG A 216 20.86 17.30 1.26
C ARG A 216 21.13 15.82 0.96
N MET A 217 20.60 15.28 -0.16
CA MET A 217 20.72 13.87 -0.54
C MET A 217 21.91 13.70 -1.51
N THR A 218 23.00 13.09 -1.05
CA THR A 218 24.27 13.01 -1.81
C THR A 218 24.25 11.99 -2.95
N GLU A 219 23.45 10.91 -2.82
CA GLU A 219 23.37 9.83 -3.81
C GLU A 219 22.26 10.06 -4.86
N LEU A 220 21.52 11.17 -4.73
CA LEU A 220 20.35 11.45 -5.54
C LEU A 220 20.72 11.74 -7.00
N LYS A 221 20.25 10.91 -7.92
CA LYS A 221 20.46 11.06 -9.36
C LYS A 221 19.39 11.92 -10.03
N LYS A 222 18.11 11.75 -9.58
CA LYS A 222 16.94 12.43 -10.15
C LYS A 222 15.91 12.78 -9.09
N VAL A 223 15.26 13.94 -9.31
CA VAL A 223 13.99 14.30 -8.66
C VAL A 223 12.90 14.25 -9.71
N VAL A 224 11.91 13.37 -9.53
CA VAL A 224 10.78 13.20 -10.46
C VAL A 224 9.58 13.93 -9.89
N VAL A 225 9.08 14.93 -10.63
CA VAL A 225 8.01 15.82 -10.17
C VAL A 225 6.70 15.47 -10.86
N VAL A 226 5.70 15.08 -10.07
CA VAL A 226 4.32 14.89 -10.51
C VAL A 226 3.60 16.24 -10.55
N ASN A 227 3.04 16.61 -11.68
CA ASN A 227 2.24 17.82 -11.84
C ASN A 227 0.79 17.52 -11.39
N TYR A 228 0.36 18.10 -10.27
CA TYR A 228 -0.93 17.77 -9.65
C TYR A 228 -1.79 18.98 -9.26
N ALA A 229 -1.22 19.97 -8.56
CA ALA A 229 -1.99 21.02 -7.90
C ALA A 229 -1.92 22.40 -8.58
N GLY A 230 -1.13 22.56 -9.63
CA GLY A 230 -0.91 23.83 -10.32
C GLY A 230 -0.96 23.75 -11.84
N ASP A 231 -0.73 24.91 -12.46
CA ASP A 231 -0.29 25.01 -13.85
C ASP A 231 1.04 24.27 -14.02
N PRO A 232 1.54 24.05 -15.28
CA PRO A 232 2.78 23.32 -15.48
C PRO A 232 3.86 23.75 -14.49
N ALA A 233 4.33 22.80 -13.68
CA ALA A 233 5.24 23.08 -12.58
C ALA A 233 6.55 23.69 -13.05
N ASP A 234 6.95 24.85 -12.50
CA ASP A 234 8.31 25.38 -12.68
C ASP A 234 9.28 24.62 -11.79
N ILE A 235 9.92 23.59 -12.37
CA ILE A 235 10.86 22.73 -11.67
C ILE A 235 12.29 23.23 -11.67
N ALA A 236 12.58 24.40 -12.25
CA ALA A 236 13.95 24.93 -12.44
C ALA A 236 14.73 25.09 -11.13
N ALA A 237 14.04 25.38 -10.03
CA ALA A 237 14.66 25.54 -8.71
C ALA A 237 14.95 24.21 -8.00
N VAL A 238 14.48 23.07 -8.51
CA VAL A 238 14.67 21.75 -7.89
C VAL A 238 15.87 21.05 -8.52
N PRO A 239 16.90 20.66 -7.75
CA PRO A 239 18.10 20.03 -8.31
C PRO A 239 17.78 18.73 -9.06
N ASN A 240 18.36 18.56 -10.25
CA ASN A 240 18.20 17.36 -11.09
C ASN A 240 16.74 16.96 -11.37
N ALA A 241 15.81 17.93 -11.38
CA ALA A 241 14.39 17.67 -11.58
C ALA A 241 14.06 17.29 -13.03
N VAL A 242 13.03 16.49 -13.17
CA VAL A 242 12.36 16.12 -14.41
C VAL A 242 10.88 15.94 -14.12
N LEU A 243 10.00 16.28 -15.06
CA LEU A 243 8.57 15.99 -14.92
C LEU A 243 8.32 14.48 -15.01
N TYR A 244 7.33 13.99 -14.29
CA TYR A 244 6.99 12.57 -14.26
C TYR A 244 6.72 12.01 -15.66
N GLU A 245 5.96 12.72 -16.49
CA GLU A 245 5.63 12.30 -17.85
C GLU A 245 6.87 12.23 -18.76
N ASP A 246 7.84 13.12 -18.57
CA ASP A 246 9.10 13.15 -19.31
C ASP A 246 10.09 12.08 -18.82
N PHE A 247 9.94 11.64 -17.56
CA PHE A 247 10.78 10.60 -16.97
C PHE A 247 10.34 9.20 -17.38
N LEU A 248 9.07 8.99 -17.68
CA LEU A 248 8.56 7.69 -18.12
C LEU A 248 9.27 7.24 -19.40
N ALA A 249 9.75 5.99 -19.44
CA ALA A 249 10.20 5.38 -20.68
C ALA A 249 9.07 5.40 -21.72
N LYS A 250 9.42 5.57 -23.01
CA LYS A 250 8.42 5.59 -24.08
C LYS A 250 7.67 4.29 -24.17
N GLU A 251 8.39 3.17 -24.02
CA GLU A 251 7.88 1.80 -24.09
C GLU A 251 8.53 0.96 -22.99
N ALA A 252 7.82 -0.05 -22.54
CA ALA A 252 8.37 -1.08 -21.67
C ALA A 252 8.62 -2.37 -22.49
N PRO A 253 9.59 -3.21 -22.10
CA PRO A 253 9.80 -4.50 -22.77
C PRO A 253 8.60 -5.43 -22.61
N VAL A 254 8.30 -6.21 -23.65
CA VAL A 254 7.24 -7.23 -23.63
C VAL A 254 7.85 -8.59 -23.99
N PRO A 255 7.78 -9.60 -23.11
CA PRO A 255 7.21 -9.53 -21.74
C PRO A 255 8.08 -8.69 -20.78
N PHE A 256 7.45 -8.04 -19.81
CA PHE A 256 8.18 -7.38 -18.73
C PHE A 256 8.77 -8.42 -17.77
N VAL A 257 10.01 -8.21 -17.34
CA VAL A 257 10.71 -9.11 -16.39
C VAL A 257 10.83 -8.45 -15.05
N TYR A 258 10.17 -9.03 -14.04
CA TYR A 258 10.30 -8.61 -12.65
C TYR A 258 11.63 -9.07 -12.05
N GLU A 259 12.26 -8.23 -11.26
CA GLU A 259 13.46 -8.60 -10.50
C GLU A 259 13.06 -9.46 -9.29
N GLN A 260 13.41 -10.74 -9.33
CA GLN A 260 13.09 -11.67 -8.25
C GLN A 260 14.02 -11.46 -7.06
N ARG A 261 13.45 -11.45 -5.86
CA ARG A 261 14.17 -11.18 -4.60
C ARG A 261 13.99 -12.34 -3.64
N GLU A 262 14.98 -12.57 -2.78
CA GLU A 262 14.84 -13.49 -1.65
C GLU A 262 13.67 -13.04 -0.75
N PHE A 263 12.90 -13.98 -0.21
CA PHE A 263 11.74 -13.72 0.66
C PHE A 263 12.06 -12.73 1.79
N ASN A 264 13.26 -12.80 2.35
CA ASN A 264 13.70 -12.00 3.48
C ASN A 264 14.46 -10.72 3.11
N ASP A 265 14.62 -10.42 1.83
CA ASP A 265 15.25 -9.19 1.36
C ASP A 265 14.38 -7.97 1.65
N PRO A 266 14.98 -6.78 1.91
CA PRO A 266 14.22 -5.55 2.14
C PRO A 266 13.45 -5.10 0.90
N THR A 267 12.22 -4.58 1.09
CA THR A 267 11.40 -3.97 0.03
C THR A 267 10.81 -2.63 0.41
N VAL A 268 10.45 -2.42 1.68
CA VAL A 268 9.88 -1.16 2.16
C VAL A 268 10.56 -0.75 3.46
N VAL A 269 10.91 0.53 3.59
CA VAL A 269 11.36 1.14 4.84
C VAL A 269 10.32 2.15 5.32
N MET A 270 9.81 1.92 6.51
CA MET A 270 8.90 2.82 7.23
C MET A 270 9.60 3.42 8.44
N PHE A 271 8.99 4.43 9.04
CA PHE A 271 9.56 5.15 10.18
C PHE A 271 8.63 5.15 11.38
N SER A 272 9.19 4.85 12.55
CA SER A 272 8.50 5.08 13.80
C SER A 272 8.90 6.44 14.37
N SER A 273 7.94 7.13 15.01
CA SER A 273 8.25 8.30 15.84
C SER A 273 9.03 7.84 17.06
N GLY A 274 10.36 7.95 17.02
CA GLY A 274 11.19 7.71 18.21
C GLY A 274 10.87 8.74 19.31
N THR A 275 10.80 8.32 20.55
CA THR A 275 10.65 9.22 21.71
C THR A 275 11.91 10.05 21.96
N THR A 276 13.05 9.65 21.38
CA THR A 276 14.35 10.30 21.53
C THR A 276 15.14 10.22 20.23
N GLY A 277 15.37 11.37 19.57
CA GLY A 277 16.24 11.47 18.40
C GLY A 277 15.54 11.30 17.04
N LYS A 278 16.29 10.88 16.01
CA LYS A 278 15.79 10.67 14.66
C LYS A 278 14.78 9.52 14.60
N PRO A 279 13.81 9.57 13.67
CA PRO A 279 12.90 8.45 13.41
C PRO A 279 13.68 7.15 13.15
N LYS A 280 13.19 6.03 13.72
CA LYS A 280 13.83 4.72 13.52
C LYS A 280 13.29 4.07 12.25
N CYS A 281 14.19 3.52 11.44
CA CYS A 281 13.83 2.74 10.26
C CYS A 281 13.27 1.37 10.67
N MET A 282 12.12 1.03 10.14
CA MET A 282 11.50 -0.29 10.21
C MET A 282 11.56 -0.92 8.82
N VAL A 283 12.47 -1.86 8.64
CA VAL A 283 12.71 -2.53 7.36
C VAL A 283 11.77 -3.71 7.22
N GLN A 284 10.98 -3.74 6.16
CA GLN A 284 10.06 -4.81 5.83
C GLN A 284 10.64 -5.67 4.70
N SER A 285 10.52 -7.00 4.82
CA SER A 285 10.97 -7.93 3.79
C SER A 285 9.92 -8.14 2.70
N VAL A 286 10.36 -8.50 1.50
CA VAL A 286 9.50 -8.73 0.33
C VAL A 286 8.37 -9.70 0.64
N GLY A 287 8.70 -10.91 1.02
CA GLY A 287 7.72 -11.95 1.27
C GLY A 287 6.97 -11.76 2.58
N GLY A 288 7.67 -11.30 3.65
CA GLY A 288 7.07 -11.08 4.96
C GLY A 288 5.99 -9.99 4.91
N LEU A 289 6.26 -8.87 4.23
CA LEU A 289 5.28 -7.81 4.03
C LEU A 289 4.09 -8.32 3.22
N LEU A 290 4.35 -8.98 2.08
CA LEU A 290 3.32 -9.48 1.17
C LEU A 290 2.37 -10.44 1.86
N ILE A 291 2.88 -11.53 2.43
CA ILE A 291 2.03 -12.58 3.00
C ILE A 291 1.25 -12.09 4.22
N ASN A 292 1.87 -11.22 5.05
CA ASN A 292 1.18 -10.67 6.21
C ASN A 292 0.05 -9.71 5.80
N GLN A 293 0.29 -8.83 4.83
CA GLN A 293 -0.73 -7.92 4.32
C GLN A 293 -1.89 -8.67 3.65
N LEU A 294 -1.58 -9.65 2.79
CA LEU A 294 -2.62 -10.46 2.15
C LEU A 294 -3.40 -11.31 3.16
N LYS A 295 -2.75 -11.82 4.23
CA LYS A 295 -3.45 -12.48 5.33
C LYS A 295 -4.51 -11.56 5.95
N GLU A 296 -4.12 -10.32 6.27
CA GLU A 296 -5.05 -9.35 6.87
C GLU A 296 -6.21 -9.01 5.90
N LEU A 297 -5.87 -8.71 4.64
CA LEU A 297 -6.86 -8.29 3.64
C LEU A 297 -7.80 -9.44 3.25
N VAL A 298 -7.25 -10.60 2.93
CA VAL A 298 -8.05 -11.72 2.43
C VAL A 298 -8.79 -12.44 3.55
N LEU A 299 -8.11 -12.76 4.68
CA LEU A 299 -8.77 -13.56 5.73
C LEU A 299 -9.55 -12.71 6.72
N HIS A 300 -9.00 -11.56 7.18
CA HIS A 300 -9.64 -10.78 8.25
C HIS A 300 -10.58 -9.70 7.74
N HIS A 301 -10.34 -9.13 6.56
CA HIS A 301 -11.24 -8.16 5.90
C HIS A 301 -12.12 -8.79 4.83
N ASP A 302 -11.96 -10.09 4.57
CA ASP A 302 -12.72 -10.83 3.57
C ASP A 302 -12.75 -10.14 2.20
N MET A 303 -11.60 -9.53 1.80
CA MET A 303 -11.47 -8.80 0.54
C MET A 303 -11.66 -9.73 -0.65
N LYS A 304 -12.46 -9.28 -1.60
CA LYS A 304 -12.78 -9.97 -2.85
C LYS A 304 -12.52 -9.06 -4.06
N PRO A 305 -12.33 -9.59 -5.26
CA PRO A 305 -12.03 -8.77 -6.45
C PRO A 305 -13.06 -7.66 -6.74
N SER A 306 -14.32 -7.82 -6.30
CA SER A 306 -15.37 -6.80 -6.45
C SER A 306 -15.34 -5.71 -5.38
N ASP A 307 -14.52 -5.86 -4.34
CA ASP A 307 -14.45 -4.88 -3.24
C ASP A 307 -13.65 -3.62 -3.64
N ARG A 308 -14.00 -2.51 -3.03
CA ARG A 308 -13.32 -1.22 -3.15
C ARG A 308 -12.97 -0.69 -1.77
N MET A 309 -11.67 -0.47 -1.54
CA MET A 309 -11.16 0.00 -0.26
C MET A 309 -10.79 1.48 -0.32
N LEU A 310 -11.27 2.25 0.64
CA LEU A 310 -10.78 3.58 0.95
C LEU A 310 -10.28 3.62 2.40
N TYR A 311 -9.04 4.06 2.61
CA TYR A 311 -8.50 4.32 3.94
C TYR A 311 -8.00 5.76 4.01
N ILE A 312 -8.48 6.55 5.00
CA ILE A 312 -7.99 7.91 5.20
C ILE A 312 -6.62 7.85 5.87
N THR A 313 -5.59 7.93 5.05
CA THR A 313 -4.18 7.81 5.45
C THR A 313 -3.28 8.60 4.50
N THR A 314 -2.00 8.69 4.82
CA THR A 314 -0.96 9.25 3.95
C THR A 314 0.15 8.23 3.73
N CYS A 315 0.98 8.42 2.70
CA CYS A 315 2.07 7.51 2.37
C CYS A 315 3.19 7.42 3.44
N SER A 316 3.11 8.22 4.50
CA SER A 316 4.00 8.13 5.67
C SER A 316 3.66 6.98 6.62
N TRP A 317 2.47 6.39 6.51
CA TRP A 317 1.94 5.44 7.48
C TRP A 317 1.90 4.02 6.93
N MET A 318 2.01 3.04 7.82
CA MET A 318 1.89 1.61 7.49
C MET A 318 0.53 1.30 6.84
N MET A 319 -0.55 1.97 7.25
CA MET A 319 -1.89 1.75 6.70
C MET A 319 -2.00 2.12 5.22
N TRP A 320 -1.16 3.03 4.71
CA TRP A 320 -1.09 3.30 3.27
C TRP A 320 -0.47 2.12 2.51
N ASN A 321 0.63 1.56 3.02
CA ASN A 321 1.24 0.36 2.41
C ASN A 321 0.29 -0.84 2.45
N TRP A 322 -0.48 -0.96 3.54
CA TRP A 322 -1.51 -2.00 3.68
C TRP A 322 -2.67 -1.79 2.69
N GLN A 323 -3.15 -0.55 2.52
CA GLN A 323 -4.14 -0.20 1.51
C GLN A 323 -3.62 -0.51 0.09
N ALA A 324 -2.37 -0.16 -0.23
CA ALA A 324 -1.78 -0.48 -1.53
C ALA A 324 -1.73 -1.99 -1.81
N ALA A 325 -1.50 -2.82 -0.78
CA ALA A 325 -1.51 -4.27 -0.90
C ALA A 325 -2.88 -4.87 -1.24
N THR A 326 -3.96 -4.11 -1.13
CA THR A 326 -5.33 -4.51 -1.55
C THR A 326 -5.37 -4.97 -3.01
N LEU A 327 -4.50 -4.41 -3.87
CA LEU A 327 -4.35 -4.85 -5.25
C LEU A 327 -4.02 -6.35 -5.35
N GLY A 328 -3.26 -6.91 -4.41
CA GLY A 328 -2.93 -8.34 -4.38
C GLY A 328 -4.13 -9.26 -4.11
N ALA A 329 -5.23 -8.73 -3.58
CA ALA A 329 -6.51 -9.42 -3.48
C ALA A 329 -7.40 -9.26 -4.74
N GLY A 330 -6.94 -8.52 -5.75
CA GLY A 330 -7.68 -8.19 -6.96
C GLY A 330 -8.71 -7.08 -6.77
N SER A 331 -8.71 -6.39 -5.62
CA SER A 331 -9.71 -5.37 -5.25
C SER A 331 -9.23 -3.98 -5.65
N SER A 332 -10.17 -3.06 -5.88
CA SER A 332 -9.89 -1.65 -6.22
C SER A 332 -9.46 -0.83 -5.00
N ILE A 333 -8.68 0.22 -5.24
CA ILE A 333 -8.32 1.20 -4.21
C ILE A 333 -8.91 2.56 -4.58
N VAL A 334 -9.56 3.20 -3.61
CA VAL A 334 -9.94 4.61 -3.69
C VAL A 334 -8.92 5.43 -2.90
N LEU A 335 -8.12 6.21 -3.60
CA LEU A 335 -7.13 7.12 -3.02
C LEU A 335 -7.77 8.49 -2.79
N TYR A 336 -7.53 9.08 -1.64
CA TYR A 336 -8.06 10.40 -1.30
C TYR A 336 -6.91 11.33 -0.86
N ASP A 337 -6.79 12.49 -1.51
CA ASP A 337 -5.93 13.59 -1.09
C ASP A 337 -6.80 14.77 -0.67
N GLY A 338 -6.54 15.30 0.54
CA GLY A 338 -7.27 16.42 1.09
C GLY A 338 -7.83 16.20 2.49
N ASN A 339 -8.68 17.11 2.94
CA ASN A 339 -9.35 17.03 4.24
C ASN A 339 -10.68 16.28 4.12
N PRO A 340 -10.89 15.16 4.85
CA PRO A 340 -12.12 14.35 4.76
C PRO A 340 -13.37 15.06 5.28
N SER A 341 -13.21 16.21 5.94
CA SER A 341 -14.30 17.04 6.46
C SER A 341 -14.47 18.36 5.66
N TYR A 342 -13.95 18.44 4.45
CA TYR A 342 -14.10 19.62 3.60
C TYR A 342 -14.89 19.28 2.33
N PRO A 343 -15.89 20.11 1.95
CA PRO A 343 -16.33 21.40 2.57
C PRO A 343 -17.17 21.23 3.84
N ASP A 344 -17.62 20.03 4.17
CA ASP A 344 -18.45 19.69 5.33
C ASP A 344 -18.17 18.25 5.81
N LEU A 345 -18.72 17.86 6.96
CA LEU A 345 -18.52 16.53 7.55
C LEU A 345 -19.06 15.37 6.70
N GLY A 346 -19.96 15.63 5.75
CA GLY A 346 -20.52 14.66 4.82
C GLY A 346 -19.63 14.41 3.60
N ALA A 347 -18.55 15.18 3.39
CA ALA A 347 -17.75 15.13 2.17
C ALA A 347 -17.22 13.73 1.85
N ILE A 348 -16.54 13.10 2.80
CA ILE A 348 -15.99 11.76 2.58
C ILE A 348 -17.08 10.69 2.43
N TRP A 349 -18.22 10.85 3.10
CA TRP A 349 -19.34 9.93 3.02
C TRP A 349 -19.98 9.95 1.63
N ARG A 350 -20.05 11.13 0.99
CA ARG A 350 -20.45 11.22 -0.43
C ARG A 350 -19.45 10.51 -1.35
N VAL A 351 -18.16 10.63 -1.08
CA VAL A 351 -17.13 9.88 -1.84
C VAL A 351 -17.32 8.37 -1.70
N LEU A 352 -17.61 7.88 -0.47
CA LEU A 352 -17.89 6.45 -0.27
C LEU A 352 -19.05 5.99 -1.13
N GLU A 353 -20.13 6.77 -1.17
CA GLU A 353 -21.33 6.46 -1.95
C GLU A 353 -21.08 6.52 -3.45
N GLU A 354 -20.50 7.63 -3.94
CA GLU A 354 -20.22 7.87 -5.35
C GLU A 354 -19.25 6.85 -5.96
N GLU A 355 -18.22 6.44 -5.19
CA GLU A 355 -17.21 5.50 -5.68
C GLU A 355 -17.52 4.04 -5.32
N GLY A 356 -18.65 3.77 -4.68
CA GLY A 356 -19.07 2.41 -4.34
C GLY A 356 -18.12 1.69 -3.38
N VAL A 357 -17.56 2.40 -2.40
CA VAL A 357 -16.64 1.83 -1.41
C VAL A 357 -17.34 0.77 -0.56
N THR A 358 -16.71 -0.40 -0.43
CA THR A 358 -17.24 -1.51 0.39
C THR A 358 -16.46 -1.69 1.69
N VAL A 359 -15.22 -1.23 1.76
CA VAL A 359 -14.38 -1.26 2.96
C VAL A 359 -13.81 0.12 3.22
N PHE A 360 -14.14 0.68 4.37
CA PHE A 360 -13.74 2.04 4.77
C PHE A 360 -12.93 2.04 6.05
N GLY A 361 -11.74 2.65 6.01
CA GLY A 361 -10.86 2.82 7.17
C GLY A 361 -10.63 4.29 7.51
N LEU A 362 -10.69 4.61 8.81
CA LEU A 362 -10.47 5.95 9.33
C LEU A 362 -9.94 5.96 10.78
N SER A 363 -9.51 7.12 11.26
CA SER A 363 -9.00 7.24 12.63
C SER A 363 -10.09 7.36 13.67
N ALA A 364 -9.83 6.85 14.89
CA ALA A 364 -10.74 7.02 16.03
C ALA A 364 -11.02 8.51 16.34
N SER A 365 -10.03 9.39 16.14
CA SER A 365 -10.21 10.83 16.36
C SER A 365 -11.24 11.44 15.40
N TYR A 366 -11.31 10.96 14.16
CA TYR A 366 -12.32 11.39 13.20
C TYR A 366 -13.72 10.94 13.64
N ILE A 367 -13.87 9.68 14.08
CA ILE A 367 -15.16 9.18 14.63
C ILE A 367 -15.61 10.05 15.82
N HIS A 368 -14.71 10.35 16.74
CA HIS A 368 -15.05 11.21 17.89
C HIS A 368 -15.50 12.61 17.45
N ALA A 369 -14.88 13.18 16.42
CA ALA A 369 -15.30 14.47 15.87
C ALA A 369 -16.71 14.42 15.28
N LEU A 370 -17.04 13.35 14.53
CA LEU A 370 -18.40 13.13 14.01
C LEU A 370 -19.43 12.99 15.14
N MET A 371 -19.11 12.19 16.17
CA MET A 371 -19.99 12.03 17.33
C MET A 371 -20.23 13.34 18.07
N ALA A 372 -19.17 14.14 18.30
CA ALA A 372 -19.26 15.44 18.94
C ALA A 372 -20.10 16.45 18.14
N ALA A 373 -20.11 16.34 16.82
CA ALA A 373 -20.92 17.15 15.91
C ALA A 373 -22.36 16.65 15.73
N GLY A 374 -22.71 15.49 16.33
CA GLY A 374 -24.01 14.85 16.14
C GLY A 374 -24.25 14.35 14.70
N PHE A 375 -23.18 14.09 13.96
CA PHE A 375 -23.26 13.62 12.57
C PHE A 375 -23.71 12.16 12.50
N ASN A 376 -24.72 11.89 11.67
CA ASN A 376 -25.24 10.54 11.44
C ASN A 376 -24.81 10.01 10.05
N PRO A 377 -23.84 9.08 9.97
CA PRO A 377 -23.38 8.54 8.68
C PRO A 377 -24.48 7.90 7.81
N LYS A 378 -25.49 7.29 8.40
CA LYS A 378 -26.59 6.62 7.67
C LYS A 378 -27.44 7.57 6.81
N GLU A 379 -27.34 8.87 7.05
CA GLU A 379 -28.05 9.89 6.23
C GLU A 379 -27.26 10.26 4.96
N HIS A 380 -26.02 9.75 4.84
CA HIS A 380 -25.07 10.16 3.80
C HIS A 380 -24.48 9.02 2.98
N ALA A 381 -24.55 7.78 3.45
CA ALA A 381 -24.06 6.61 2.72
C ALA A 381 -24.82 5.34 3.15
N GLU A 382 -24.98 4.40 2.21
CA GLU A 382 -25.52 3.07 2.48
C GLU A 382 -24.46 2.15 3.07
N ASP A 383 -24.89 1.26 3.97
CA ASP A 383 -24.03 0.18 4.46
C ASP A 383 -24.03 -0.97 3.44
N ARG A 384 -22.90 -1.12 2.73
CA ARG A 384 -22.75 -2.14 1.68
C ARG A 384 -22.09 -3.42 2.17
N LYS A 385 -21.22 -3.30 3.16
CA LYS A 385 -20.47 -4.42 3.71
C LYS A 385 -20.04 -4.10 5.15
N SER A 386 -20.90 -4.38 6.11
CA SER A 386 -20.49 -4.28 7.52
C SER A 386 -19.54 -5.41 7.88
N VAL A 387 -18.26 -5.07 8.06
CA VAL A 387 -17.27 -5.92 8.70
C VAL A 387 -16.91 -5.27 10.04
N VAL A 388 -17.32 -5.89 11.13
CA VAL A 388 -17.06 -5.43 12.49
C VAL A 388 -15.91 -6.21 13.11
#